data_b56ab6c90d434d14fb7528f808becfbf
#
_entry.id   b56ab6c90d434d14fb7528f808becfbf
#
_cell.length_a   1.000
_cell.length_b   1.000
_cell.length_c   1.000
_cell.angle_alpha   90.00
_cell.angle_beta   90.00
_cell.angle_gamma   90.00
#
_symmetry.space_group_name_H-M   'P 1'
#
loop_
_entity.id
_entity.type
_entity.pdbx_description
1 polymer ?
#
loop_
_entity_poly.entity_id
_entity_poly.type
_entity_poly.pdbx_seq_one_letter_code
_entity_poly.pdbx_strand_id
1 'polypeptide(L)'
;RSYNTIAVWIGSYVGAEELFSFAHDTLNCTYLDPEHDVDLAPLVLGSQSQGLTVVELAGAYSIFNDGKFTTPHCWTEIYDSDGNLYLDNSKRVTTVQAIDPAAATIMNRLLSNVWKKPGTANGMKPETEGIDTIGKTGTTSDFKDYTFAGVSPYYSTAVWWGYDKPYSMWGVDGTLGNN
;
A
#
# COMPACT_ATOMS: atom_id res chain seq x y z
N ARG A 1 5.75 -13.59 -6.76
CA ARG A 1 6.20 -12.92 -7.99
C ARG A 1 5.21 -11.80 -8.34
N SER A 2 5.70 -10.75 -8.98
CA SER A 2 4.88 -9.60 -9.40
C SER A 2 4.63 -9.69 -10.92
N TYR A 3 3.69 -10.56 -11.33
CA TYR A 3 3.36 -10.75 -12.74
C TYR A 3 2.22 -9.81 -13.16
N ASN A 4 2.54 -8.82 -13.98
CA ASN A 4 1.59 -7.84 -14.48
C ASN A 4 0.44 -8.49 -15.28
N THR A 5 0.76 -9.47 -16.13
CA THR A 5 -0.26 -10.17 -16.94
C THR A 5 -1.32 -10.88 -16.09
N ILE A 6 -0.92 -11.50 -14.98
CA ILE A 6 -1.86 -12.17 -14.07
C ILE A 6 -2.68 -11.13 -13.30
N ALA A 7 -2.05 -10.05 -12.84
CA ALA A 7 -2.75 -8.99 -12.13
C ALA A 7 -3.82 -8.34 -13.01
N VAL A 8 -3.48 -7.96 -14.23
CA VAL A 8 -4.44 -7.40 -15.21
C VAL A 8 -5.56 -8.39 -15.54
N TRP A 9 -5.22 -9.66 -15.75
CA TRP A 9 -6.21 -10.69 -16.01
C TRP A 9 -7.21 -10.84 -14.86
N ILE A 10 -6.74 -10.86 -13.62
CA ILE A 10 -7.65 -10.89 -12.44
C ILE A 10 -8.44 -9.59 -12.35
N GLY A 11 -7.79 -8.44 -12.51
CA GLY A 11 -8.45 -7.13 -12.46
C GLY A 11 -9.57 -6.98 -13.49
N SER A 12 -9.42 -7.60 -14.67
CA SER A 12 -10.46 -7.59 -15.72
C SER A 12 -11.74 -8.32 -15.33
N TYR A 13 -11.68 -9.28 -14.41
CA TYR A 13 -12.90 -9.94 -13.87
C TYR A 13 -13.62 -9.07 -12.83
N VAL A 14 -12.89 -8.22 -12.12
CA VAL A 14 -13.48 -7.32 -11.13
C VAL A 14 -14.08 -6.10 -11.84
N GLY A 15 -13.37 -5.54 -12.80
CA GLY A 15 -13.73 -4.32 -13.52
C GLY A 15 -13.08 -3.06 -12.92
N ALA A 16 -12.79 -2.09 -13.79
CA ALA A 16 -12.09 -0.87 -13.39
C ALA A 16 -12.91 0.01 -12.42
N GLU A 17 -14.20 0.13 -12.66
CA GLU A 17 -15.10 0.93 -11.82
C GLU A 17 -15.17 0.38 -10.38
N GLU A 18 -15.31 -0.93 -10.22
CA GLU A 18 -15.33 -1.58 -8.90
C GLU A 18 -13.98 -1.46 -8.18
N LEU A 19 -12.88 -1.63 -8.92
CA LEU A 19 -11.53 -1.45 -8.37
C LEU A 19 -11.31 0.00 -7.92
N PHE A 20 -11.76 0.97 -8.72
CA PHE A 20 -11.66 2.39 -8.38
C PHE A 20 -12.50 2.71 -7.14
N SER A 21 -13.78 2.36 -7.12
CA SER A 21 -14.66 2.61 -5.98
C SER A 21 -14.12 1.94 -4.71
N PHE A 22 -13.63 0.72 -4.79
CA PHE A 22 -13.01 0.08 -3.64
C PHE A 22 -11.79 0.84 -3.14
N ALA A 23 -10.86 1.22 -4.02
CA ALA A 23 -9.65 1.94 -3.62
C ALA A 23 -9.94 3.36 -3.14
N HIS A 24 -10.77 4.11 -3.87
CA HIS A 24 -11.09 5.50 -3.58
C HIS A 24 -12.06 5.65 -2.39
N ASP A 25 -13.22 4.97 -2.45
CA ASP A 25 -14.30 5.19 -1.49
C ASP A 25 -14.14 4.35 -0.22
N THR A 26 -13.66 3.10 -0.36
CA THR A 26 -13.51 2.20 0.80
C THR A 26 -12.16 2.35 1.49
N LEU A 27 -11.06 2.43 0.72
CA LEU A 27 -9.70 2.53 1.27
C LEU A 27 -9.20 3.97 1.38
N ASN A 28 -10.04 4.94 1.04
CA ASN A 28 -9.76 6.38 1.15
C ASN A 28 -8.47 6.82 0.42
N CYS A 29 -8.22 6.23 -0.76
CA CYS A 29 -7.14 6.62 -1.66
C CYS A 29 -7.56 7.85 -2.46
N THR A 30 -7.52 9.02 -1.82
CA THR A 30 -8.14 10.27 -2.32
C THR A 30 -7.38 10.93 -3.47
N TYR A 31 -6.14 10.49 -3.74
CA TYR A 31 -5.34 10.97 -4.87
C TYR A 31 -5.65 10.26 -6.19
N LEU A 32 -6.50 9.24 -6.17
CA LEU A 32 -6.99 8.61 -7.41
C LEU A 32 -7.92 9.59 -8.16
N ASP A 33 -7.63 9.81 -9.44
CA ASP A 33 -8.38 10.73 -10.29
C ASP A 33 -9.52 9.99 -11.00
N PRO A 34 -10.80 10.38 -10.78
CA PRO A 34 -11.93 9.71 -11.42
C PRO A 34 -11.99 9.89 -12.94
N GLU A 35 -11.29 10.89 -13.51
CA GLU A 35 -11.27 11.12 -14.95
C GLU A 35 -10.16 10.34 -15.66
N HIS A 36 -9.05 10.03 -14.97
CA HIS A 36 -7.85 9.47 -15.59
C HIS A 36 -7.47 8.09 -15.05
N ASP A 37 -7.89 7.72 -13.82
CA ASP A 37 -7.43 6.49 -13.17
C ASP A 37 -8.47 5.35 -13.19
N VAL A 38 -9.67 5.55 -13.74
CA VAL A 38 -10.69 4.49 -13.88
C VAL A 38 -10.34 3.59 -15.07
N ASP A 39 -9.21 2.91 -14.97
CA ASP A 39 -8.75 1.92 -15.95
C ASP A 39 -7.91 0.84 -15.25
N LEU A 40 -7.72 -0.29 -15.92
CA LEU A 40 -6.98 -1.43 -15.36
C LEU A 40 -5.50 -1.12 -15.14
N ALA A 41 -4.87 -0.36 -16.03
CA ALA A 41 -3.45 -0.07 -15.89
C ALA A 41 -3.13 0.79 -14.65
N PRO A 42 -3.78 1.93 -14.39
CA PRO A 42 -3.61 2.67 -13.15
C PRO A 42 -3.89 1.84 -11.91
N LEU A 43 -5.04 1.17 -11.86
CA LEU A 43 -5.53 0.51 -10.64
C LEU A 43 -4.82 -0.79 -10.32
N VAL A 44 -4.44 -1.57 -11.33
CA VAL A 44 -3.87 -2.91 -11.14
C VAL A 44 -2.34 -2.91 -11.18
N LEU A 45 -1.74 -2.05 -11.98
CA LEU A 45 -0.29 -1.99 -12.16
C LEU A 45 0.39 -0.85 -11.40
N GLY A 46 -0.39 0.10 -10.88
CA GLY A 46 0.14 1.21 -10.11
C GLY A 46 0.67 2.35 -10.99
N SER A 47 0.03 2.61 -12.14
CA SER A 47 0.38 3.72 -13.04
C SER A 47 -0.61 4.88 -12.94
N GLN A 48 -1.04 5.19 -11.70
CA GLN A 48 -1.97 6.28 -11.43
C GLN A 48 -1.39 7.63 -11.84
N SER A 49 -2.26 8.57 -12.22
CA SER A 49 -1.93 9.90 -12.70
C SER A 49 -1.15 10.74 -11.68
N GLN A 50 -1.54 10.66 -10.40
CA GLN A 50 -0.88 11.36 -9.29
C GLN A 50 -0.19 10.40 -8.31
N GLY A 51 -0.46 9.10 -8.39
CA GLY A 51 0.03 8.09 -7.45
C GLY A 51 -0.76 8.08 -6.14
N LEU A 52 -0.17 7.48 -5.11
CA LEU A 52 -0.72 7.43 -3.75
C LEU A 52 0.32 7.95 -2.77
N THR A 53 -0.15 8.56 -1.69
CA THR A 53 0.74 8.88 -0.57
C THR A 53 1.15 7.60 0.17
N VAL A 54 2.31 7.62 0.83
CA VAL A 54 2.74 6.49 1.68
C VAL A 54 1.79 6.24 2.85
N VAL A 55 1.07 7.27 3.30
CA VAL A 55 0.05 7.16 4.36
C VAL A 55 -1.17 6.41 3.84
N GLU A 56 -1.68 6.76 2.67
CA GLU A 56 -2.78 6.03 2.02
C GLU A 56 -2.39 4.58 1.74
N LEU A 57 -1.20 4.35 1.22
CA LEU A 57 -0.69 3.00 0.94
C LEU A 57 -0.60 2.16 2.23
N ALA A 58 -0.05 2.71 3.31
CA ALA A 58 0.01 2.02 4.60
C ALA A 58 -1.40 1.75 5.15
N GLY A 59 -2.30 2.73 5.06
CA GLY A 59 -3.70 2.58 5.45
C GLY A 59 -4.41 1.48 4.67
N ALA A 60 -4.29 1.49 3.35
CA ALA A 60 -4.89 0.48 2.48
C ALA A 60 -4.42 -0.95 2.82
N TYR A 61 -3.14 -1.12 3.15
CA TYR A 61 -2.60 -2.43 3.53
C TYR A 61 -3.06 -2.92 4.92
N SER A 62 -3.65 -2.05 5.76
CA SER A 62 -4.22 -2.46 7.04
C SER A 62 -5.34 -3.50 6.90
N ILE A 63 -6.02 -3.56 5.75
CA ILE A 63 -7.10 -4.53 5.46
C ILE A 63 -6.65 -5.99 5.56
N PHE A 64 -5.36 -6.27 5.44
CA PHE A 64 -4.84 -7.62 5.61
C PHE A 64 -4.84 -8.06 7.08
N ASN A 65 -5.13 -7.17 8.02
CA ASN A 65 -5.42 -7.50 9.40
C ASN A 65 -6.95 -7.64 9.59
N ASP A 66 -7.45 -8.87 9.51
CA ASP A 66 -8.85 -9.23 9.72
C ASP A 66 -9.85 -8.53 8.76
N GLY A 67 -9.37 -8.06 7.62
CA GLY A 67 -10.20 -7.42 6.59
C GLY A 67 -10.65 -6.00 6.93
N LYS A 68 -10.09 -5.36 7.94
CA LYS A 68 -10.52 -4.05 8.44
C LYS A 68 -9.66 -2.92 7.93
N PHE A 69 -10.31 -1.88 7.44
CA PHE A 69 -9.68 -0.61 7.12
C PHE A 69 -9.97 0.39 8.24
N THR A 70 -8.92 1.02 8.75
CA THR A 70 -9.03 2.16 9.69
C THR A 70 -8.47 3.40 9.02
N THR A 71 -9.24 4.49 9.04
CA THR A 71 -8.81 5.78 8.48
C THR A 71 -7.47 6.20 9.07
N PRO A 72 -6.41 6.38 8.26
CA PRO A 72 -5.13 6.87 8.75
C PRO A 72 -5.26 8.23 9.42
N HIS A 73 -4.59 8.42 10.54
CA HIS A 73 -4.62 9.66 11.31
C HIS A 73 -3.31 9.86 12.07
N CYS A 74 -2.95 11.12 12.29
CA CYS A 74 -1.73 11.48 13.02
C CYS A 74 -2.00 11.80 14.50
N TRP A 75 -3.24 12.03 14.87
CA TRP A 75 -3.65 12.39 16.24
C TRP A 75 -5.13 12.04 16.45
N THR A 76 -5.49 11.76 17.69
CA THR A 76 -6.88 11.54 18.13
C THR A 76 -7.41 12.72 18.92
N GLU A 77 -6.61 13.28 19.81
CA GLU A 77 -6.97 14.37 20.70
C GLU A 77 -5.80 15.34 20.84
N ILE A 78 -6.08 16.63 20.95
CA ILE A 78 -5.11 17.68 21.26
C ILE A 78 -5.61 18.43 22.47
N TYR A 79 -4.74 18.58 23.46
CA TYR A 79 -5.00 19.31 24.70
C TYR A 79 -4.21 20.63 24.74
N ASP A 80 -4.78 21.66 25.38
CA ASP A 80 -4.08 22.91 25.65
C ASP A 80 -3.08 22.75 26.83
N SER A 81 -2.37 23.84 27.16
CA SER A 81 -1.41 23.87 28.26
C SER A 81 -2.02 23.65 29.64
N ASP A 82 -3.33 23.91 29.79
CA ASP A 82 -4.07 23.75 31.01
C ASP A 82 -4.74 22.38 31.16
N GLY A 83 -4.54 21.52 30.14
CA GLY A 83 -5.08 20.15 30.10
C GLY A 83 -6.53 20.06 29.61
N ASN A 84 -7.08 21.13 29.04
CA ASN A 84 -8.42 21.09 28.45
C ASN A 84 -8.35 20.51 27.03
N LEU A 85 -9.34 19.70 26.68
CA LEU A 85 -9.46 19.16 25.30
C LEU A 85 -9.73 20.30 24.31
N TYR A 86 -8.75 20.57 23.43
CA TYR A 86 -8.82 21.60 22.40
C TYR A 86 -9.40 21.10 21.08
N LEU A 87 -8.97 19.93 20.63
CA LEU A 87 -9.47 19.26 19.43
C LEU A 87 -9.69 17.78 19.70
N ASP A 88 -10.82 17.26 19.22
CA ASP A 88 -11.18 15.84 19.27
C ASP A 88 -11.39 15.32 17.84
N ASN A 89 -10.54 14.40 17.42
CA ASN A 89 -10.63 13.71 16.13
C ASN A 89 -11.12 12.27 16.27
N SER A 90 -11.36 11.79 17.49
CA SER A 90 -11.72 10.39 17.76
C SER A 90 -12.95 9.94 16.99
N LYS A 91 -13.90 10.84 16.77
CA LYS A 91 -15.14 10.57 16.00
C LYS A 91 -14.95 10.51 14.49
N ARG A 92 -13.81 10.99 13.96
CA ARG A 92 -13.47 10.98 12.54
C ARG A 92 -12.62 9.76 12.17
N VAL A 93 -11.99 9.13 13.16
CA VAL A 93 -11.26 7.88 12.97
C VAL A 93 -12.28 6.75 12.90
N THR A 94 -12.52 6.26 11.70
CA THR A 94 -13.50 5.19 11.46
C THR A 94 -12.78 3.88 11.11
N THR A 95 -13.38 2.78 11.55
CA THR A 95 -12.96 1.42 11.15
C THR A 95 -14.14 0.74 10.47
N VAL A 96 -13.91 0.24 9.27
CA VAL A 96 -14.92 -0.48 8.48
C VAL A 96 -14.41 -1.86 8.09
N GLN A 97 -15.32 -2.82 7.92
CA GLN A 97 -14.99 -4.11 7.31
C GLN A 97 -14.89 -3.91 5.80
N ALA A 98 -13.67 -3.85 5.27
CA ALA A 98 -13.41 -3.58 3.86
C ALA A 98 -13.45 -4.84 3.00
N ILE A 99 -12.94 -5.97 3.52
CA ILE A 99 -12.99 -7.29 2.86
C ILE A 99 -13.36 -8.37 3.86
N ASP A 100 -13.77 -9.52 3.37
CA ASP A 100 -14.02 -10.69 4.19
C ASP A 100 -12.75 -11.15 4.94
N PRO A 101 -12.82 -11.47 6.25
CA PRO A 101 -11.67 -11.94 7.02
C PRO A 101 -10.99 -13.19 6.44
N ALA A 102 -11.76 -14.09 5.82
CA ALA A 102 -11.19 -15.26 5.17
C ALA A 102 -10.39 -14.87 3.91
N ALA A 103 -10.86 -13.87 3.16
CA ALA A 103 -10.12 -13.31 2.02
C ALA A 103 -8.80 -12.66 2.47
N ALA A 104 -8.83 -11.87 3.55
CA ALA A 104 -7.63 -11.31 4.17
C ALA A 104 -6.63 -12.41 4.58
N THR A 105 -7.09 -13.48 5.20
CA THR A 105 -6.27 -14.63 5.60
C THR A 105 -5.63 -15.32 4.40
N ILE A 106 -6.36 -15.51 3.30
CA ILE A 106 -5.83 -16.10 2.07
C ILE A 106 -4.76 -15.17 1.48
N MET A 107 -5.04 -13.87 1.40
CA MET A 107 -4.08 -12.90 0.88
C MET A 107 -2.81 -12.83 1.73
N ASN A 108 -2.90 -12.94 3.05
CA ASN A 108 -1.73 -13.01 3.93
C ASN A 108 -0.82 -14.19 3.57
N ARG A 109 -1.39 -15.37 3.30
CA ARG A 109 -0.63 -16.54 2.84
C ARG A 109 0.02 -16.32 1.48
N LEU A 110 -0.65 -15.62 0.57
CA LEU A 110 -0.08 -15.28 -0.74
C LEU A 110 1.04 -14.25 -0.61
N LEU A 111 0.83 -13.17 0.14
CA LEU A 111 1.78 -12.08 0.31
C LEU A 111 3.01 -12.48 1.15
N SER A 112 2.91 -13.47 2.04
CA SER A 112 4.07 -14.02 2.77
C SER A 112 5.13 -14.63 1.85
N ASN A 113 4.77 -14.98 0.61
CA ASN A 113 5.71 -15.51 -0.37
C ASN A 113 6.68 -14.46 -0.93
N VAL A 114 6.48 -13.17 -0.64
CA VAL A 114 7.43 -12.10 -1.04
C VAL A 114 8.84 -12.39 -0.51
N TRP A 115 8.95 -13.00 0.68
CA TRP A 115 10.20 -13.33 1.36
C TRP A 115 10.88 -14.61 0.88
N LYS A 116 10.17 -15.47 0.17
CA LYS A 116 10.64 -16.80 -0.26
C LYS A 116 11.02 -16.75 -1.73
N LYS A 117 12.03 -17.52 -2.13
CA LYS A 117 12.37 -17.69 -3.55
C LYS A 117 11.17 -18.31 -4.31
N PRO A 118 10.69 -17.73 -5.39
CA PRO A 118 11.21 -16.63 -6.19
C PRO A 118 10.52 -15.28 -5.95
N GLY A 119 10.17 -14.94 -4.70
CA GLY A 119 9.58 -13.65 -4.33
C GLY A 119 10.54 -12.49 -4.55
N THR A 120 9.98 -11.30 -4.73
CA THR A 120 10.73 -10.08 -5.09
C THR A 120 11.58 -9.52 -3.96
N ALA A 121 11.31 -9.86 -2.71
CA ALA A 121 12.12 -9.51 -1.53
C ALA A 121 12.74 -10.75 -0.86
N ASN A 122 13.09 -11.76 -1.65
CA ASN A 122 13.74 -12.98 -1.15
C ASN A 122 15.02 -12.66 -0.39
N GLY A 123 15.15 -13.22 0.82
CA GLY A 123 16.28 -12.98 1.72
C GLY A 123 16.25 -11.68 2.50
N MET A 124 15.18 -10.86 2.36
CA MET A 124 15.01 -9.57 3.07
C MET A 124 13.94 -9.65 4.16
N LYS A 125 13.53 -10.86 4.58
CA LYS A 125 12.54 -11.00 5.66
C LYS A 125 13.06 -10.31 6.92
N PRO A 126 12.26 -9.42 7.57
CA PRO A 126 12.64 -8.82 8.85
C PRO A 126 12.90 -9.92 9.89
N GLU A 127 13.91 -9.72 10.72
CA GLU A 127 14.17 -10.57 11.88
C GLU A 127 13.13 -10.26 12.97
N THR A 128 12.04 -11.01 12.95
CA THR A 128 10.95 -10.89 13.92
C THR A 128 10.70 -12.27 14.50
N GLU A 129 11.15 -12.54 15.73
CA GLU A 129 10.91 -13.83 16.38
C GLU A 129 9.42 -14.09 16.53
N GLY A 130 8.93 -15.16 15.89
CA GLY A 130 7.55 -15.63 16.04
C GLY A 130 6.47 -14.72 15.42
N ILE A 131 6.83 -13.63 14.75
CA ILE A 131 5.88 -12.73 14.10
C ILE A 131 5.91 -12.95 12.58
N ASP A 132 4.78 -13.34 12.03
CA ASP A 132 4.62 -13.41 10.58
C ASP A 132 4.46 -12.02 9.98
N THR A 133 5.21 -11.78 8.91
CA THR A 133 5.14 -10.54 8.13
C THR A 133 4.83 -10.84 6.68
N ILE A 134 4.11 -9.93 6.06
CA ILE A 134 3.78 -9.97 4.64
C ILE A 134 4.20 -8.68 3.96
N GLY A 135 4.24 -8.66 2.65
CA GLY A 135 4.53 -7.42 1.95
C GLY A 135 4.48 -7.54 0.44
N LYS A 136 4.65 -6.38 -0.19
CA LYS A 136 4.70 -6.22 -1.63
C LYS A 136 5.71 -5.14 -2.01
N THR A 137 6.55 -5.44 -2.96
CA THR A 137 7.47 -4.49 -3.59
C THR A 137 6.79 -3.77 -4.75
N GLY A 138 7.09 -2.51 -4.96
CA GLY A 138 6.78 -1.76 -6.16
C GLY A 138 8.06 -1.19 -6.79
N THR A 139 8.09 -1.15 -8.11
CA THR A 139 9.19 -0.57 -8.88
C THR A 139 8.59 0.03 -10.15
N THR A 140 8.81 1.31 -10.36
CA THR A 140 8.36 1.98 -11.59
C THR A 140 9.29 1.70 -12.77
N SER A 141 8.81 1.99 -13.97
CA SER A 141 9.63 1.92 -15.18
C SER A 141 10.87 2.82 -15.03
N ASP A 142 11.97 2.38 -15.62
CA ASP A 142 13.28 3.06 -15.54
C ASP A 142 13.84 3.21 -14.12
N PHE A 143 13.29 2.44 -13.15
CA PHE A 143 13.76 2.43 -11.76
C PHE A 143 13.76 3.82 -11.10
N LYS A 144 12.72 4.62 -11.34
CA LYS A 144 12.61 5.98 -10.79
C LYS A 144 12.07 5.98 -9.37
N ASP A 145 11.24 4.99 -9.03
CA ASP A 145 10.64 4.83 -7.71
C ASP A 145 10.72 3.39 -7.25
N TYR A 146 11.05 3.22 -5.99
CA TYR A 146 10.89 1.96 -5.27
C TYR A 146 9.91 2.16 -4.13
N THR A 147 8.98 1.24 -4.01
CA THR A 147 8.03 1.20 -2.90
C THR A 147 8.04 -0.17 -2.23
N PHE A 148 7.73 -0.16 -0.96
CA PHE A 148 7.44 -1.38 -0.23
C PHE A 148 6.29 -1.12 0.73
N ALA A 149 5.29 -1.99 0.70
CA ALA A 149 4.24 -2.03 1.72
C ALA A 149 4.35 -3.34 2.47
N GLY A 150 4.34 -3.27 3.80
CA GLY A 150 4.49 -4.41 4.69
C GLY A 150 3.47 -4.40 5.81
N VAL A 151 3.08 -5.58 6.27
CA VAL A 151 2.13 -5.75 7.38
C VAL A 151 2.64 -6.82 8.33
N SER A 152 2.52 -6.54 9.60
CA SER A 152 2.58 -7.49 10.70
C SER A 152 1.20 -7.58 11.37
N PRO A 153 0.97 -8.50 12.33
CA PRO A 153 -0.30 -8.51 13.06
C PRO A 153 -0.61 -7.23 13.83
N TYR A 154 0.39 -6.35 14.01
CA TYR A 154 0.28 -5.15 14.84
C TYR A 154 0.36 -3.84 14.06
N TYR A 155 1.07 -3.85 12.91
CA TYR A 155 1.40 -2.64 12.18
C TYR A 155 1.30 -2.85 10.68
N SER A 156 0.80 -1.83 9.98
CA SER A 156 0.94 -1.65 8.54
C SER A 156 1.92 -0.52 8.27
N THR A 157 2.78 -0.70 7.29
CA THR A 157 3.82 0.27 6.94
C THR A 157 3.96 0.39 5.42
N ALA A 158 4.34 1.57 4.98
CA ALA A 158 4.75 1.79 3.59
C ALA A 158 5.99 2.68 3.55
N VAL A 159 6.84 2.43 2.58
CA VAL A 159 8.03 3.21 2.31
C VAL A 159 8.09 3.50 0.82
N TRP A 160 8.39 4.74 0.48
CA TRP A 160 8.75 5.17 -0.86
C TRP A 160 10.19 5.64 -0.86
N TRP A 161 10.92 5.30 -1.92
CA TRP A 161 12.27 5.75 -2.16
C TRP A 161 12.41 6.17 -3.62
N GLY A 162 12.76 7.42 -3.82
CA GLY A 162 12.90 8.06 -5.12
C GLY A 162 13.40 9.48 -4.98
N TYR A 163 13.45 10.19 -6.09
CA TYR A 163 13.76 11.63 -6.13
C TYR A 163 12.49 12.43 -6.41
N ASP A 164 12.38 13.63 -5.86
CA ASP A 164 11.25 14.57 -6.12
C ASP A 164 11.09 14.85 -7.62
N LYS A 165 12.19 14.90 -8.35
CA LYS A 165 12.17 14.83 -9.82
C LYS A 165 12.52 13.42 -10.23
N PRO A 166 11.69 12.76 -11.08
CA PRO A 166 11.82 11.33 -11.36
C PRO A 166 13.06 11.01 -12.20
N TYR A 167 14.20 10.84 -11.54
CA TYR A 167 15.44 10.33 -12.11
C TYR A 167 15.59 8.84 -11.83
N SER A 168 16.19 8.11 -12.78
CA SER A 168 16.56 6.71 -12.55
C SER A 168 17.56 6.58 -11.41
N MET A 169 17.30 5.65 -10.51
CA MET A 169 18.20 5.31 -9.40
C MET A 169 19.26 4.26 -9.78
N TRP A 170 19.25 3.80 -11.03
CA TRP A 170 20.28 2.91 -11.55
C TRP A 170 21.36 3.72 -12.26
N GLY A 171 22.63 3.40 -11.95
CA GLY A 171 23.77 3.89 -12.70
C GLY A 171 23.85 3.26 -14.10
N VAL A 172 24.76 3.80 -14.92
CA VAL A 172 25.00 3.34 -16.31
C VAL A 172 25.44 1.87 -16.35
N ASP A 173 26.01 1.36 -15.27
CA ASP A 173 26.48 -0.01 -15.07
C ASP A 173 25.44 -0.92 -14.40
N GLY A 174 24.21 -0.43 -14.17
CA GLY A 174 23.13 -1.18 -13.51
C GLY A 174 23.26 -1.23 -11.98
N THR A 175 24.16 -0.49 -11.37
CA THR A 175 24.23 -0.29 -9.92
C THR A 175 23.31 0.87 -9.50
N LEU A 176 22.94 0.91 -8.22
CA LEU A 176 22.21 2.07 -7.68
C LEU A 176 23.04 3.35 -7.90
N GLY A 177 22.45 4.32 -8.59
CA GLY A 177 23.11 5.58 -8.87
C GLY A 177 23.51 6.30 -7.57
N ASN A 178 24.78 6.59 -7.43
CA ASN A 178 25.29 7.50 -6.42
C ASN A 178 25.15 8.93 -6.99
N ASN A 179 24.07 9.60 -6.71
CA ASN A 179 23.94 11.04 -6.98
C ASN A 179 23.83 11.78 -5.67
#